data_86e8cbe39239e98c66d4ccaf793a6d9e
#
_entry.id   86e8cbe39239e98c66d4ccaf793a6d9e
#
_cell.length_a   1.000
_cell.length_b   1.000
_cell.length_c   1.000
_cell.angle_alpha   90.00
_cell.angle_beta   90.00
_cell.angle_gamma   90.00
#
_symmetry.space_group_name_H-M   'P 1'
#
loop_
_entity.id
_entity.type
_entity.pdbx_description
1 polymer ?
#
loop_
_entity_poly.entity_id
_entity_poly.type
_entity_poly.pdbx_seq_one_letter_code
_entity_poly.pdbx_strand_id
1 'polypeptide(L)'
;NYPDCIEVEEIQDRVEQLLMNGNHFEAAKSYILYREKHKEARFIKDRIDYMDKYSNSSSNAASASETDANANVTMKNVANLEGEVYKVTNRVIQRQRMKDALNKTYPEVAKQYEEDLDNHIIYTHDEASTPVLKQYCMAVSLYPLMMEGVGNIDGVTPTAPNDIQSFSGQVTNLAFLLSSQCKGAVAFGEYLIALNYYVVMEFGDIWHEKLDAIISTGFSNKQYTIKDAIRKGMKQFIYGVNQPAGNRSYNSPFSNVSFYDKTY
;
A
#
# COMPACT_ATOMS: atom_id res chain seq x y z
N ASN A 1 -21.91 -14.61 23.88
CA ASN A 1 -23.37 -14.50 23.70
C ASN A 1 -24.03 -14.63 25.07
N TYR A 2 -24.60 -13.55 25.53
CA TYR A 2 -25.50 -13.56 26.69
C TYR A 2 -26.91 -13.71 26.12
N PRO A 3 -27.55 -14.86 26.28
CA PRO A 3 -28.85 -15.15 25.65
C PRO A 3 -30.02 -14.27 26.12
N ASP A 4 -29.79 -13.40 27.11
CA ASP A 4 -30.80 -12.53 27.70
C ASP A 4 -30.54 -11.03 27.42
N CYS A 5 -29.62 -10.67 26.54
CA CYS A 5 -29.35 -9.26 26.16
C CYS A 5 -30.06 -8.92 24.85
N ILE A 6 -30.95 -7.93 24.92
CA ILE A 6 -31.55 -7.34 23.72
C ILE A 6 -30.60 -6.29 23.17
N GLU A 7 -30.33 -6.35 21.89
CA GLU A 7 -29.52 -5.34 21.20
C GLU A 7 -30.25 -3.97 21.19
N VAL A 8 -29.48 -2.91 21.34
CA VAL A 8 -30.03 -1.54 21.35
C VAL A 8 -30.83 -1.23 20.07
N GLU A 9 -30.36 -1.77 18.95
CA GLU A 9 -31.00 -1.59 17.64
C GLU A 9 -32.38 -2.27 17.60
N GLU A 10 -32.55 -3.45 18.21
CA GLU A 10 -33.85 -4.13 18.33
C GLU A 10 -34.85 -3.31 19.13
N ILE A 11 -34.38 -2.68 20.22
CA ILE A 11 -35.24 -1.79 21.04
C ILE A 11 -35.67 -0.60 20.19
N GLN A 12 -34.75 0.00 19.44
CA GLN A 12 -35.02 1.14 18.60
C GLN A 12 -35.99 0.80 17.46
N ASP A 13 -35.82 -0.34 16.82
CA ASP A 13 -36.73 -0.85 15.79
C ASP A 13 -38.13 -1.06 16.35
N ARG A 14 -38.23 -1.57 17.58
CA ARG A 14 -39.52 -1.77 18.27
C ARG A 14 -40.21 -0.45 18.56
N VAL A 15 -39.46 0.59 18.96
CA VAL A 15 -40.01 1.94 19.17
C VAL A 15 -40.57 2.51 17.87
N GLU A 16 -39.86 2.37 16.75
CA GLU A 16 -40.34 2.79 15.44
C GLU A 16 -41.65 2.12 15.05
N GLN A 17 -41.68 0.78 15.18
CA GLN A 17 -42.91 -0.01 14.93
C GLN A 17 -44.09 0.44 15.79
N LEU A 18 -43.88 0.67 17.07
CA LEU A 18 -44.93 1.15 17.97
C LEU A 18 -45.47 2.52 17.61
N LEU A 19 -44.59 3.45 17.23
CA LEU A 19 -44.96 4.79 16.77
C LEU A 19 -45.77 4.75 15.47
N MET A 20 -45.35 3.89 14.51
CA MET A 20 -46.07 3.69 13.25
C MET A 20 -47.42 3.03 13.47
N ASN A 21 -47.51 1.97 14.26
CA ASN A 21 -48.73 1.26 14.56
C ASN A 21 -49.73 2.08 15.37
N GLY A 22 -49.23 3.02 16.18
CA GLY A 22 -50.03 3.98 16.90
C GLY A 22 -50.52 5.17 16.06
N ASN A 23 -50.24 5.18 14.74
CA ASN A 23 -50.50 6.28 13.81
C ASN A 23 -49.79 7.63 14.18
N HIS A 24 -48.70 7.57 14.93
CA HIS A 24 -47.90 8.72 15.31
C HIS A 24 -46.81 8.99 14.23
N PHE A 25 -47.20 9.17 12.98
CA PHE A 25 -46.29 9.22 11.84
C PHE A 25 -45.26 10.35 11.90
N GLU A 26 -45.63 11.54 12.38
CA GLU A 26 -44.66 12.63 12.52
C GLU A 26 -43.60 12.34 13.60
N ALA A 27 -44.00 11.70 14.70
CA ALA A 27 -43.08 11.28 15.75
C ALA A 27 -42.18 10.15 15.24
N ALA A 28 -42.73 9.18 14.54
CA ALA A 28 -41.97 8.07 13.92
C ALA A 28 -40.91 8.63 12.94
N LYS A 29 -41.31 9.55 12.05
CA LYS A 29 -40.39 10.20 11.12
C LYS A 29 -39.27 10.95 11.83
N SER A 30 -39.63 11.75 12.84
CA SER A 30 -38.64 12.48 13.63
C SER A 30 -37.67 11.55 14.35
N TYR A 31 -38.17 10.43 14.88
CA TYR A 31 -37.33 9.42 15.56
C TYR A 31 -36.38 8.69 14.61
N ILE A 32 -36.84 8.30 13.44
CA ILE A 32 -36.01 7.68 12.40
C ILE A 32 -34.87 8.61 11.95
N LEU A 33 -35.23 9.89 11.67
CA LEU A 33 -34.23 10.88 11.30
C LEU A 33 -33.22 11.17 12.42
N TYR A 34 -33.70 11.15 13.66
CA TYR A 34 -32.84 11.29 14.85
C TYR A 34 -31.87 10.10 14.96
N ARG A 35 -32.36 8.87 14.81
CA ARG A 35 -31.49 7.66 14.81
C ARG A 35 -30.40 7.74 13.76
N GLU A 36 -30.77 8.11 12.53
CA GLU A 36 -29.79 8.18 11.42
C GLU A 36 -28.72 9.23 11.71
N LYS A 37 -29.11 10.42 12.17
CA LYS A 37 -28.15 11.46 12.58
C LYS A 37 -27.24 11.00 13.72
N HIS A 38 -27.76 10.28 14.68
CA HIS A 38 -26.96 9.76 15.79
C HIS A 38 -26.03 8.62 15.37
N LYS A 39 -26.44 7.78 14.41
CA LYS A 39 -25.59 6.77 13.81
C LYS A 39 -24.40 7.41 13.08
N GLU A 40 -24.67 8.44 12.28
CA GLU A 40 -23.63 9.22 11.60
C GLU A 40 -22.69 9.92 12.60
N ALA A 41 -23.24 10.55 13.62
CA ALA A 41 -22.46 11.22 14.67
C ALA A 41 -21.58 10.23 15.46
N ARG A 42 -22.07 9.04 15.79
CA ARG A 42 -21.28 7.97 16.41
C ARG A 42 -20.13 7.53 15.50
N PHE A 43 -20.43 7.30 14.22
CA PHE A 43 -19.39 6.95 13.24
C PHE A 43 -18.29 8.00 13.15
N ILE A 44 -18.65 9.29 13.11
CA ILE A 44 -17.68 10.39 13.09
C ILE A 44 -16.89 10.44 14.40
N LYS A 45 -17.56 10.29 15.55
CA LYS A 45 -16.92 10.28 16.86
C LYS A 45 -15.89 9.14 16.98
N ASP A 46 -16.26 7.93 16.57
CA ASP A 46 -15.35 6.80 16.59
C ASP A 46 -14.10 7.04 15.73
N ARG A 47 -14.25 7.78 14.61
CA ARG A 47 -13.11 8.20 13.79
C ARG A 47 -12.24 9.23 14.48
N ILE A 48 -12.83 10.22 15.11
CA ILE A 48 -12.11 11.24 15.89
C ILE A 48 -11.34 10.55 17.04
N ASP A 49 -12.01 9.70 17.81
CA ASP A 49 -11.39 8.98 18.92
C ASP A 49 -10.20 8.08 18.43
N TYR A 50 -10.35 7.48 17.25
CA TYR A 50 -9.26 6.73 16.62
C TYR A 50 -8.09 7.65 16.24
N MET A 51 -8.36 8.80 15.61
CA MET A 51 -7.34 9.77 15.23
C MET A 51 -6.59 10.31 16.45
N ASP A 52 -7.32 10.61 17.52
CA ASP A 52 -6.73 11.10 18.77
C ASP A 52 -5.85 10.04 19.45
N LYS A 53 -6.30 8.80 19.50
CA LYS A 53 -5.48 7.67 19.97
C LYS A 53 -4.22 7.49 19.13
N TYR A 54 -4.36 7.59 17.81
CA TYR A 54 -3.23 7.48 16.89
C TYR A 54 -2.22 8.61 17.10
N SER A 55 -2.68 9.85 17.25
CA SER A 55 -1.82 11.02 17.42
C SER A 55 -1.16 11.08 18.81
N ASN A 56 -1.87 10.66 19.85
CA ASN A 56 -1.44 10.79 21.25
C ASN A 56 -0.58 9.62 21.77
N SER A 57 -0.46 8.54 21.00
CA SER A 57 0.35 7.41 21.45
C SER A 57 1.85 7.68 21.30
N SER A 58 2.54 7.64 22.42
CA SER A 58 3.97 8.02 22.57
C SER A 58 4.98 6.92 22.23
N SER A 59 4.54 5.73 21.83
CA SER A 59 5.44 4.61 21.58
C SER A 59 5.73 4.41 20.10
N ASN A 60 7.00 4.44 19.72
CA ASN A 60 7.46 4.41 18.34
C ASN A 60 7.35 3.03 17.65
N ALA A 61 7.26 1.95 18.37
CA ALA A 61 7.31 0.60 17.79
C ALA A 61 6.06 -0.26 18.09
N ALA A 62 5.54 -0.21 19.29
CA ALA A 62 4.42 -1.06 19.70
C ALA A 62 3.10 -0.67 19.02
N SER A 63 2.97 0.57 18.61
CA SER A 63 1.73 1.11 18.08
C SER A 63 1.52 0.88 16.58
N ALA A 64 2.56 0.62 15.82
CA ALA A 64 2.41 0.22 14.42
C ALA A 64 1.83 -1.20 14.31
N SER A 65 2.17 -2.09 15.25
CA SER A 65 1.62 -3.45 15.31
C SER A 65 0.18 -3.51 15.79
N GLU A 66 -0.27 -2.53 16.59
CA GLU A 66 -1.64 -2.47 17.08
C GLU A 66 -2.62 -1.85 16.08
N THR A 67 -2.13 -0.93 15.23
CA THR A 67 -2.97 -0.21 14.27
C THR A 67 -2.92 -0.79 12.86
N ASP A 68 -1.78 -1.31 12.43
CA ASP A 68 -1.62 -1.98 11.14
C ASP A 68 -0.40 -2.91 11.17
N ALA A 69 -0.64 -4.17 11.50
CA ALA A 69 0.40 -5.19 11.61
C ALA A 69 1.14 -5.47 10.29
N ASN A 70 0.57 -5.07 9.16
CA ASN A 70 1.14 -5.26 7.82
C ASN A 70 1.80 -4.00 7.26
N ALA A 71 1.80 -2.90 8.02
CA ALA A 71 2.42 -1.66 7.56
C ALA A 71 3.96 -1.76 7.65
N ASN A 72 4.64 -1.49 6.55
CA ASN A 72 6.09 -1.32 6.52
C ASN A 72 6.54 0.01 7.14
N VAL A 73 5.73 0.57 8.02
CA VAL A 73 5.98 1.86 8.66
C VAL A 73 6.09 1.63 10.15
N THR A 74 7.28 1.87 10.66
CA THR A 74 7.60 1.74 12.10
C THR A 74 7.31 3.02 12.89
N MET A 75 6.94 4.10 12.20
CA MET A 75 6.68 5.40 12.82
C MET A 75 5.32 5.92 12.43
N LYS A 76 4.58 6.42 13.41
CA LYS A 76 3.34 7.15 13.17
C LYS A 76 3.64 8.51 12.57
N ASN A 77 2.90 8.85 11.53
CA ASN A 77 2.93 10.17 10.93
C ASN A 77 1.55 10.55 10.38
N VAL A 78 1.36 11.85 10.09
CA VAL A 78 0.08 12.39 9.60
C VAL A 78 -0.41 11.67 8.36
N ALA A 79 0.46 11.27 7.50
CA ALA A 79 0.12 10.65 6.24
C ALA A 79 -0.33 9.18 6.38
N ASN A 80 0.16 8.46 7.38
CA ASN A 80 -0.39 7.16 7.73
C ASN A 80 -1.81 7.31 8.29
N LEU A 81 -2.04 8.36 9.08
CA LEU A 81 -3.36 8.68 9.61
C LEU A 81 -4.36 9.00 8.50
N GLU A 82 -3.97 9.80 7.51
CA GLU A 82 -4.79 10.05 6.32
C GLU A 82 -5.12 8.74 5.59
N GLY A 83 -4.13 7.86 5.42
CA GLY A 83 -4.32 6.52 4.85
C GLY A 83 -5.37 5.70 5.60
N GLU A 84 -5.38 5.74 6.93
CA GLU A 84 -6.36 5.03 7.75
C GLU A 84 -7.78 5.61 7.59
N VAL A 85 -7.92 6.93 7.47
CA VAL A 85 -9.22 7.56 7.19
C VAL A 85 -9.78 7.10 5.85
N TYR A 86 -8.95 7.06 4.81
CA TYR A 86 -9.37 6.59 3.49
C TYR A 86 -9.74 5.11 3.46
N LYS A 87 -9.09 4.26 4.26
CA LYS A 87 -9.38 2.81 4.31
C LYS A 87 -10.83 2.50 4.65
N VAL A 88 -11.46 3.28 5.52
CA VAL A 88 -12.86 3.07 5.89
C VAL A 88 -13.80 3.33 4.72
N THR A 89 -13.65 4.49 4.08
CA THR A 89 -14.44 4.85 2.88
C THR A 89 -14.22 3.84 1.75
N ASN A 90 -12.97 3.45 1.53
CA ASN A 90 -12.60 2.49 0.51
C ASN A 90 -13.25 1.13 0.73
N ARG A 91 -13.34 0.66 1.99
CA ARG A 91 -14.02 -0.61 2.33
C ARG A 91 -15.49 -0.55 1.97
N VAL A 92 -16.18 0.51 2.34
CA VAL A 92 -17.61 0.69 2.02
C VAL A 92 -17.83 0.67 0.50
N ILE A 93 -17.01 1.41 -0.24
CA ILE A 93 -17.09 1.45 -1.71
C ILE A 93 -16.84 0.06 -2.31
N GLN A 94 -15.84 -0.66 -1.81
CA GLN A 94 -15.50 -1.99 -2.32
C GLN A 94 -16.64 -3.00 -2.07
N ARG A 95 -17.20 -3.01 -0.88
CA ARG A 95 -18.34 -3.88 -0.53
C ARG A 95 -19.54 -3.60 -1.42
N GLN A 96 -19.88 -2.33 -1.60
CA GLN A 96 -20.99 -1.94 -2.48
C GLN A 96 -20.75 -2.38 -3.91
N ARG A 97 -19.54 -2.16 -4.46
CA ARG A 97 -19.19 -2.59 -5.82
C ARG A 97 -19.26 -4.11 -5.99
N MET A 98 -18.79 -4.86 -5.01
CA MET A 98 -18.87 -6.33 -5.05
C MET A 98 -20.33 -6.79 -5.00
N LYS A 99 -21.14 -6.20 -4.15
CA LYS A 99 -22.58 -6.46 -4.04
C LYS A 99 -23.29 -6.17 -5.38
N ASP A 100 -23.00 -5.02 -6.00
CA ASP A 100 -23.59 -4.63 -7.29
C ASP A 100 -23.17 -5.58 -8.41
N ALA A 101 -21.92 -6.03 -8.42
CA ALA A 101 -21.43 -6.98 -9.40
C ALA A 101 -22.06 -8.37 -9.23
N LEU A 102 -22.16 -8.84 -7.98
CA LEU A 102 -22.82 -10.11 -7.67
C LEU A 102 -24.31 -10.07 -7.97
N ASN A 103 -25.00 -8.97 -7.65
CA ASN A 103 -26.43 -8.81 -7.96
C ASN A 103 -26.74 -8.91 -9.46
N LYS A 104 -25.81 -8.51 -10.32
CA LYS A 104 -25.97 -8.62 -11.78
C LYS A 104 -25.84 -10.05 -12.29
N THR A 105 -25.02 -10.87 -11.62
CA THR A 105 -24.64 -12.20 -12.14
C THR A 105 -25.21 -13.33 -11.28
N TYR A 106 -25.23 -13.14 -9.95
CA TYR A 106 -25.62 -14.14 -8.94
C TYR A 106 -26.36 -13.48 -7.79
N PRO A 107 -27.64 -13.06 -7.94
CA PRO A 107 -28.35 -12.26 -6.94
C PRO A 107 -28.47 -12.95 -5.57
N GLU A 108 -28.67 -14.28 -5.55
CA GLU A 108 -28.75 -15.08 -4.33
C GLU A 108 -27.41 -15.09 -3.58
N VAL A 109 -26.29 -15.10 -4.31
CA VAL A 109 -24.94 -15.07 -3.72
C VAL A 109 -24.63 -13.68 -3.13
N ALA A 110 -25.17 -12.61 -3.72
CA ALA A 110 -24.96 -11.26 -3.23
C ALA A 110 -25.47 -11.07 -1.80
N LYS A 111 -26.65 -11.62 -1.49
CA LYS A 111 -27.20 -11.56 -0.14
C LYS A 111 -26.37 -12.39 0.84
N GLN A 112 -26.02 -13.62 0.46
CA GLN A 112 -25.20 -14.51 1.29
C GLN A 112 -23.81 -13.92 1.54
N TYR A 113 -23.21 -13.27 0.53
CA TYR A 113 -21.91 -12.61 0.64
C TYR A 113 -21.89 -11.53 1.73
N GLU A 114 -22.93 -10.70 1.80
CA GLU A 114 -23.05 -9.65 2.82
C GLU A 114 -23.21 -10.27 4.23
N GLU A 115 -24.08 -11.23 4.38
CA GLU A 115 -24.30 -11.96 5.64
C GLU A 115 -23.01 -12.67 6.11
N ASP A 116 -22.27 -13.30 5.20
CA ASP A 116 -21.04 -14.02 5.50
C ASP A 116 -19.90 -13.09 5.91
N LEU A 117 -19.82 -11.90 5.31
CA LEU A 117 -18.85 -10.86 5.71
C LEU A 117 -19.16 -10.34 7.13
N ASP A 118 -20.44 -10.05 7.42
CA ASP A 118 -20.85 -9.49 8.70
C ASP A 118 -20.73 -10.53 9.83
N ASN A 119 -20.97 -11.79 9.52
CA ASN A 119 -20.79 -12.92 10.45
C ASN A 119 -19.33 -13.43 10.52
N HIS A 120 -18.38 -12.78 9.82
CA HIS A 120 -16.98 -13.20 9.77
C HIS A 120 -16.73 -14.62 9.28
N ILE A 121 -17.63 -15.15 8.42
CA ILE A 121 -17.49 -16.47 7.78
C ILE A 121 -16.48 -16.39 6.65
N ILE A 122 -16.50 -15.27 5.90
CA ILE A 122 -15.52 -14.96 4.85
C ILE A 122 -14.75 -13.68 5.18
N TYR A 123 -13.56 -13.57 4.61
CA TYR A 123 -12.71 -12.42 4.75
C TYR A 123 -12.14 -12.02 3.39
N THR A 124 -12.30 -10.76 3.03
CA THR A 124 -11.67 -10.21 1.82
C THR A 124 -10.35 -9.55 2.18
N HIS A 125 -9.25 -10.18 1.74
CA HIS A 125 -7.91 -9.65 1.97
C HIS A 125 -7.74 -8.27 1.32
N ASP A 126 -7.18 -7.33 2.07
CA ASP A 126 -6.89 -5.98 1.59
C ASP A 126 -8.09 -5.20 1.02
N GLU A 127 -9.31 -5.52 1.47
CA GLU A 127 -10.57 -4.94 1.00
C GLU A 127 -10.53 -3.41 0.89
N ALA A 128 -9.95 -2.74 1.88
CA ALA A 128 -9.87 -1.28 1.93
C ALA A 128 -8.97 -0.64 0.86
N SER A 129 -8.27 -1.42 0.07
CA SER A 129 -7.31 -0.90 -0.90
C SER A 129 -7.68 -1.23 -2.34
N THR A 130 -8.82 -1.88 -2.57
CA THR A 130 -9.29 -2.32 -3.87
C THR A 130 -10.57 -1.64 -4.38
N PRO A 131 -10.96 -0.44 -3.90
CA PRO A 131 -12.15 0.24 -4.43
C PRO A 131 -11.97 0.69 -5.89
N VAL A 132 -10.71 0.82 -6.32
CA VAL A 132 -10.32 1.04 -7.71
C VAL A 132 -9.63 -0.23 -8.19
N LEU A 133 -9.97 -0.70 -9.40
CA LEU A 133 -9.30 -1.85 -9.99
C LEU A 133 -7.82 -1.52 -10.19
N LYS A 134 -6.98 -2.16 -9.38
CA LYS A 134 -5.52 -2.11 -9.46
C LYS A 134 -4.98 -3.52 -9.60
N GLN A 135 -3.87 -3.65 -10.30
CA GLN A 135 -3.12 -4.90 -10.29
C GLN A 135 -2.64 -5.18 -8.86
N TYR A 136 -2.71 -6.43 -8.44
CA TYR A 136 -2.25 -6.78 -7.11
C TYR A 136 -0.72 -6.73 -7.05
N CYS A 137 -0.05 -7.54 -7.84
CA CYS A 137 1.41 -7.53 -8.02
C CYS A 137 1.75 -7.47 -9.49
N MET A 138 2.94 -6.98 -9.81
CA MET A 138 3.46 -6.99 -11.16
C MET A 138 4.93 -7.40 -11.19
N ALA A 139 5.32 -8.11 -12.25
CA ALA A 139 6.71 -8.31 -12.61
C ALA A 139 7.02 -7.45 -13.83
N VAL A 140 8.18 -6.81 -13.82
CA VAL A 140 8.55 -5.83 -14.84
C VAL A 140 9.90 -6.19 -15.40
N SER A 141 10.02 -6.19 -16.74
CA SER A 141 11.31 -6.24 -17.40
C SER A 141 12.02 -4.89 -17.30
N LEU A 142 13.30 -4.91 -16.99
CA LEU A 142 14.14 -3.72 -16.95
C LEU A 142 14.72 -3.37 -18.33
N TYR A 143 14.51 -4.22 -19.34
CA TYR A 143 15.05 -3.98 -20.67
C TYR A 143 14.60 -2.63 -21.30
N PRO A 144 13.30 -2.25 -21.24
CA PRO A 144 12.89 -0.94 -21.75
C PRO A 144 13.58 0.22 -21.02
N LEU A 145 13.74 0.12 -19.68
CA LEU A 145 14.48 1.14 -18.92
C LEU A 145 15.93 1.25 -19.38
N MET A 146 16.58 0.12 -19.63
CA MET A 146 17.98 0.09 -20.08
C MET A 146 18.16 0.73 -21.47
N MET A 147 17.15 0.62 -22.32
CA MET A 147 17.23 1.11 -23.71
C MET A 147 16.77 2.58 -23.84
N GLU A 148 15.78 3.01 -23.08
CA GLU A 148 15.08 4.28 -23.27
C GLU A 148 15.05 5.15 -22.02
N GLY A 149 15.35 4.58 -20.85
CA GLY A 149 15.17 5.23 -19.55
C GLY A 149 13.75 5.06 -19.00
N VAL A 150 13.51 5.64 -17.81
CA VAL A 150 12.17 5.66 -17.21
C VAL A 150 11.29 6.60 -18.01
N GLY A 151 10.17 6.11 -18.50
CA GLY A 151 9.25 6.84 -19.36
C GLY A 151 8.79 8.21 -18.85
N ASN A 152 8.29 8.97 -19.74
CA ASN A 152 7.99 10.40 -19.63
C ASN A 152 7.08 10.75 -18.44
N ILE A 153 7.55 11.59 -17.55
CA ILE A 153 6.72 12.28 -16.56
C ILE A 153 6.80 13.77 -16.86
N ASP A 154 5.69 14.37 -17.28
CA ASP A 154 5.53 15.81 -17.49
C ASP A 154 6.59 16.50 -18.37
N GLY A 155 6.90 15.91 -19.53
CA GLY A 155 7.76 16.53 -20.53
C GLY A 155 9.27 16.40 -20.28
N VAL A 156 9.68 15.76 -19.21
CA VAL A 156 11.08 15.39 -18.97
C VAL A 156 11.28 13.94 -19.42
N THR A 157 11.99 13.73 -20.52
CA THR A 157 12.34 12.39 -20.99
C THR A 157 13.72 12.03 -20.46
N PRO A 158 13.82 11.12 -19.48
CA PRO A 158 15.12 10.61 -19.05
C PRO A 158 15.74 9.81 -20.21
N THR A 159 17.02 9.98 -20.40
CA THR A 159 17.79 9.13 -21.31
C THR A 159 18.07 7.77 -20.68
N ALA A 160 18.41 6.78 -21.51
CA ALA A 160 18.91 5.50 -21.02
C ALA A 160 20.03 5.68 -19.99
N PRO A 161 20.06 4.89 -18.91
CA PRO A 161 21.17 4.95 -17.95
C PRO A 161 22.50 4.59 -18.65
N ASN A 162 23.58 5.22 -18.24
CA ASN A 162 24.90 5.01 -18.82
C ASN A 162 25.95 4.52 -17.80
N ASP A 163 25.56 4.39 -16.53
CA ASP A 163 26.41 3.94 -15.43
C ASP A 163 25.58 3.29 -14.32
N ILE A 164 26.26 2.68 -13.35
CA ILE A 164 25.65 2.00 -12.20
C ILE A 164 24.76 2.95 -11.40
N GLN A 165 25.15 4.20 -11.22
CA GLN A 165 24.44 5.16 -10.38
C GLN A 165 23.14 5.62 -11.07
N SER A 166 23.21 5.99 -12.34
CA SER A 166 22.05 6.40 -13.13
C SER A 166 21.04 5.25 -13.27
N PHE A 167 21.52 4.02 -13.49
CA PHE A 167 20.68 2.83 -13.51
C PHE A 167 19.95 2.62 -12.18
N SER A 168 20.69 2.61 -11.07
CA SER A 168 20.11 2.39 -9.73
C SER A 168 19.10 3.49 -9.36
N GLY A 169 19.39 4.74 -9.75
CA GLY A 169 18.47 5.86 -9.57
C GLY A 169 17.18 5.71 -10.38
N GLN A 170 17.29 5.34 -11.64
CA GLN A 170 16.13 5.16 -12.51
C GLN A 170 15.27 3.96 -12.08
N VAL A 171 15.88 2.83 -11.67
CA VAL A 171 15.13 1.69 -11.12
C VAL A 171 14.39 2.09 -9.83
N THR A 172 15.00 2.90 -8.98
CA THR A 172 14.35 3.43 -7.79
C THR A 172 13.11 4.26 -8.16
N ASN A 173 13.23 5.18 -9.13
CA ASN A 173 12.11 5.98 -9.60
C ASN A 173 11.00 5.10 -10.21
N LEU A 174 11.37 4.11 -11.01
CA LEU A 174 10.44 3.14 -11.58
C LEU A 174 9.71 2.36 -10.49
N ALA A 175 10.40 1.96 -9.42
CA ALA A 175 9.79 1.28 -8.28
C ALA A 175 8.72 2.14 -7.61
N PHE A 176 8.96 3.42 -7.39
CA PHE A 176 7.95 4.35 -6.86
C PHE A 176 6.79 4.55 -7.82
N LEU A 177 7.06 4.75 -9.10
CA LEU A 177 6.02 4.94 -10.12
C LEU A 177 5.08 3.72 -10.18
N LEU A 178 5.62 2.53 -10.31
CA LEU A 178 4.84 1.31 -10.46
C LEU A 178 4.16 0.89 -9.15
N SER A 179 4.80 1.12 -8.00
CA SER A 179 4.21 0.83 -6.70
C SER A 179 2.97 1.69 -6.40
N SER A 180 2.81 2.84 -7.07
CA SER A 180 1.59 3.63 -6.97
C SER A 180 0.40 3.01 -7.69
N GLN A 181 0.66 2.20 -8.71
CA GLN A 181 -0.33 1.60 -9.60
C GLN A 181 -0.72 0.18 -9.20
N CYS A 182 0.08 -0.48 -8.39
CA CYS A 182 -0.24 -1.82 -7.87
C CYS A 182 -0.52 -1.79 -6.37
N LYS A 183 -1.21 -2.82 -5.90
CA LYS A 183 -1.55 -3.00 -4.50
C LYS A 183 -0.42 -3.66 -3.70
N GLY A 184 0.15 -4.71 -4.26
CA GLY A 184 1.19 -5.52 -3.64
C GLY A 184 2.58 -5.13 -4.11
N ALA A 185 3.37 -6.11 -4.50
CA ALA A 185 4.77 -5.95 -4.85
C ALA A 185 5.01 -5.65 -6.33
N VAL A 186 6.11 -4.96 -6.59
CA VAL A 186 6.72 -4.84 -7.92
C VAL A 186 7.98 -5.68 -7.94
N ALA A 187 8.04 -6.69 -8.81
CA ALA A 187 9.19 -7.57 -8.95
C ALA A 187 10.10 -7.10 -10.08
N PHE A 188 11.36 -6.91 -9.75
CA PHE A 188 12.46 -6.61 -10.66
C PHE A 188 13.38 -7.84 -10.75
N GLY A 189 12.86 -8.93 -11.33
CA GLY A 189 13.60 -10.19 -11.40
C GLY A 189 14.96 -10.06 -12.07
N GLU A 190 15.08 -9.22 -13.07
CA GLU A 190 16.30 -8.99 -13.86
C GLU A 190 17.28 -7.99 -13.23
N TYR A 191 17.00 -7.43 -12.03
CA TYR A 191 17.78 -6.34 -11.46
C TYR A 191 19.29 -6.65 -11.38
N LEU A 192 19.67 -7.83 -10.91
CA LEU A 192 21.08 -8.19 -10.76
C LEU A 192 21.76 -8.42 -12.11
N ILE A 193 21.05 -8.95 -13.10
CA ILE A 193 21.54 -9.13 -14.46
C ILE A 193 21.77 -7.76 -15.12
N ALA A 194 20.79 -6.88 -15.01
CA ALA A 194 20.88 -5.53 -15.54
C ALA A 194 21.99 -4.73 -14.84
N LEU A 195 22.11 -4.83 -13.51
CA LEU A 195 23.20 -4.22 -12.77
C LEU A 195 24.57 -4.71 -13.26
N ASN A 196 24.71 -6.02 -13.47
CA ASN A 196 25.95 -6.58 -14.00
C ASN A 196 26.31 -6.01 -15.37
N TYR A 197 25.33 -5.75 -16.24
CA TYR A 197 25.58 -5.11 -17.53
C TYR A 197 26.29 -3.75 -17.35
N TYR A 198 25.83 -2.90 -16.43
CA TYR A 198 26.46 -1.61 -16.16
C TYR A 198 27.81 -1.74 -15.46
N VAL A 199 27.98 -2.77 -14.61
CA VAL A 199 29.27 -3.05 -13.99
C VAL A 199 30.31 -3.46 -15.07
N VAL A 200 29.91 -4.29 -16.03
CA VAL A 200 30.77 -4.66 -17.17
C VAL A 200 31.08 -3.46 -18.04
N MET A 201 30.10 -2.60 -18.33
CA MET A 201 30.32 -1.37 -19.09
C MET A 201 31.35 -0.44 -18.45
N GLU A 202 31.30 -0.28 -17.10
CA GLU A 202 32.20 0.63 -16.39
C GLU A 202 33.59 0.04 -16.14
N PHE A 203 33.69 -1.28 -15.86
CA PHE A 203 34.90 -1.90 -15.32
C PHE A 203 35.44 -3.07 -16.16
N GLY A 204 34.72 -3.44 -17.23
CA GLY A 204 35.09 -4.56 -18.11
C GLY A 204 34.69 -5.92 -17.57
N ASP A 205 34.81 -6.94 -18.43
CA ASP A 205 34.31 -8.31 -18.18
C ASP A 205 34.93 -9.02 -16.96
N ILE A 206 36.18 -8.66 -16.63
CA ILE A 206 36.95 -9.28 -15.52
C ILE A 206 36.85 -8.49 -14.21
N TRP A 207 35.78 -7.66 -14.06
CA TRP A 207 35.59 -6.85 -12.86
C TRP A 207 35.64 -7.64 -11.56
N HIS A 208 35.12 -8.86 -11.59
CA HIS A 208 35.05 -9.75 -10.42
C HIS A 208 36.43 -10.18 -9.89
N GLU A 209 37.48 -10.16 -10.74
CA GLU A 209 38.86 -10.41 -10.34
C GLU A 209 39.54 -9.15 -9.80
N LYS A 210 38.97 -7.98 -10.02
CA LYS A 210 39.53 -6.65 -9.70
C LYS A 210 38.71 -5.86 -8.70
N LEU A 211 37.92 -6.52 -7.87
CA LEU A 211 37.00 -5.87 -6.92
C LEU A 211 37.67 -4.81 -6.03
N ASP A 212 38.91 -5.02 -5.63
CA ASP A 212 39.67 -4.13 -4.76
C ASP A 212 40.52 -3.09 -5.55
N ALA A 213 40.40 -3.06 -6.89
CA ALA A 213 41.07 -2.05 -7.69
C ALA A 213 40.55 -0.65 -7.36
N ILE A 214 41.46 0.29 -7.14
CA ILE A 214 41.15 1.68 -6.81
C ILE A 214 40.71 2.39 -8.09
N ILE A 215 39.52 2.97 -8.06
CA ILE A 215 38.93 3.73 -9.18
C ILE A 215 38.97 5.25 -8.96
N SER A 216 39.00 5.69 -7.70
CA SER A 216 39.12 7.10 -7.36
C SER A 216 39.61 7.29 -5.92
N THR A 217 40.11 8.52 -5.64
CA THR A 217 40.50 8.93 -4.28
C THR A 217 39.67 10.16 -3.90
N GLY A 218 38.93 10.06 -2.78
CA GLY A 218 38.09 11.14 -2.25
C GLY A 218 38.87 12.20 -1.48
N PHE A 219 38.20 13.26 -1.04
CA PHE A 219 38.76 14.42 -0.34
C PHE A 219 39.58 14.09 0.94
N SER A 220 39.24 12.98 1.61
CA SER A 220 39.93 12.51 2.83
C SER A 220 40.98 11.43 2.54
N ASN A 221 41.55 11.37 1.36
CA ASN A 221 42.40 10.28 0.87
C ASN A 221 41.76 8.90 0.95
N LYS A 222 40.42 8.84 1.09
CA LYS A 222 39.68 7.58 1.06
C LYS A 222 39.69 7.06 -0.35
N GLN A 223 40.25 5.88 -0.51
CA GLN A 223 40.24 5.17 -1.79
C GLN A 223 38.88 4.49 -2.01
N TYR A 224 38.35 4.62 -3.22
CA TYR A 224 37.14 3.95 -3.65
C TYR A 224 37.51 2.86 -4.66
N THR A 225 36.92 1.69 -4.46
CA THR A 225 37.17 0.51 -5.26
C THR A 225 35.97 0.17 -6.15
N ILE A 226 36.15 -0.75 -7.10
CA ILE A 226 35.03 -1.31 -7.91
C ILE A 226 33.94 -1.87 -6.99
N LYS A 227 34.32 -2.60 -5.96
CA LYS A 227 33.40 -3.12 -4.93
C LYS A 227 32.58 -2.02 -4.26
N ASP A 228 33.19 -0.86 -4.00
CA ASP A 228 32.51 0.28 -3.40
C ASP A 228 31.52 0.91 -4.38
N ALA A 229 31.85 1.00 -5.66
CA ALA A 229 30.94 1.51 -6.69
C ALA A 229 29.69 0.62 -6.83
N ILE A 230 29.87 -0.68 -6.95
CA ILE A 230 28.76 -1.66 -7.00
C ILE A 230 27.89 -1.56 -5.74
N ARG A 231 28.54 -1.57 -4.56
CA ARG A 231 27.86 -1.43 -3.29
C ARG A 231 27.06 -0.14 -3.18
N LYS A 232 27.58 0.96 -3.70
CA LYS A 232 26.93 2.26 -3.69
C LYS A 232 25.67 2.25 -4.55
N GLY A 233 25.72 1.68 -5.75
CA GLY A 233 24.54 1.53 -6.61
C GLY A 233 23.47 0.67 -5.97
N MET A 234 23.84 -0.50 -5.43
CA MET A 234 22.88 -1.37 -4.73
C MET A 234 22.27 -0.69 -3.49
N LYS A 235 23.08 0.02 -2.70
CA LYS A 235 22.57 0.77 -1.54
C LYS A 235 21.62 1.89 -1.95
N GLN A 236 21.88 2.58 -3.07
CA GLN A 236 20.99 3.62 -3.58
C GLN A 236 19.60 3.04 -3.88
N PHE A 237 19.53 1.90 -4.55
CA PHE A 237 18.26 1.22 -4.81
C PHE A 237 17.59 0.78 -3.51
N ILE A 238 18.30 -0.01 -2.67
CA ILE A 238 17.74 -0.58 -1.43
C ILE A 238 17.25 0.52 -0.49
N TYR A 239 18.06 1.56 -0.27
CA TYR A 239 17.68 2.65 0.63
C TYR A 239 16.57 3.52 0.02
N GLY A 240 16.55 3.69 -1.30
CA GLY A 240 15.47 4.36 -2.00
C GLY A 240 14.14 3.65 -1.77
N VAL A 241 14.04 2.38 -2.11
CA VAL A 241 12.78 1.62 -1.98
C VAL A 241 12.37 1.36 -0.52
N ASN A 242 13.30 1.48 0.42
CA ASN A 242 13.00 1.37 1.86
C ASN A 242 12.50 2.69 2.49
N GLN A 243 12.14 3.68 1.67
CA GLN A 243 11.55 4.92 2.14
C GLN A 243 10.03 4.89 1.98
N PRO A 244 9.29 5.50 2.92
CA PRO A 244 7.84 5.66 2.78
C PRO A 244 7.48 6.45 1.52
N ALA A 245 6.48 5.98 0.79
CA ALA A 245 5.98 6.64 -0.42
C ALA A 245 4.59 7.22 -0.17
N GLY A 246 4.40 8.51 -0.44
CA GLY A 246 3.12 9.20 -0.26
C GLY A 246 1.98 8.57 -1.06
N ASN A 247 2.27 8.11 -2.27
CA ASN A 247 1.32 7.43 -3.15
C ASN A 247 0.90 6.02 -2.68
N ARG A 248 1.49 5.50 -1.60
CA ARG A 248 1.16 4.22 -0.95
C ARG A 248 0.71 4.40 0.49
N SER A 249 0.10 5.52 0.83
CA SER A 249 -0.27 5.84 2.21
C SER A 249 0.95 5.72 3.15
N TYR A 250 2.10 6.16 2.67
CA TYR A 250 3.39 6.15 3.36
C TYR A 250 3.94 4.77 3.75
N ASN A 251 3.50 3.73 3.08
CA ASN A 251 4.20 2.45 3.10
C ASN A 251 5.36 2.49 2.09
N SER A 252 6.46 1.81 2.40
CA SER A 252 7.54 1.64 1.44
C SER A 252 7.07 0.74 0.26
N PRO A 253 7.61 0.94 -0.95
CA PRO A 253 7.36 0.03 -2.06
C PRO A 253 7.80 -1.41 -1.70
N PHE A 254 6.91 -2.38 -1.90
CA PHE A 254 7.30 -3.78 -1.84
C PHE A 254 8.00 -4.15 -3.14
N SER A 255 9.25 -4.56 -3.06
CA SER A 255 10.04 -4.90 -4.23
C SER A 255 10.72 -6.25 -4.06
N ASN A 256 10.76 -7.03 -5.14
CA ASN A 256 11.43 -8.32 -5.21
C ASN A 256 12.53 -8.25 -6.24
N VAL A 257 13.66 -8.87 -5.95
CA VAL A 257 14.74 -9.16 -6.89
C VAL A 257 15.03 -10.65 -6.89
N SER A 258 15.45 -11.18 -8.03
CA SER A 258 15.79 -12.61 -8.14
C SER A 258 17.31 -12.81 -8.09
N PHE A 259 17.70 -13.88 -7.42
CA PHE A 259 19.08 -14.38 -7.43
C PHE A 259 19.14 -15.59 -8.36
N TYR A 260 20.06 -15.54 -9.30
CA TYR A 260 20.28 -16.61 -10.26
C TYR A 260 21.59 -17.32 -9.94
N ASP A 261 21.62 -18.60 -10.19
CA ASP A 261 22.86 -19.39 -10.13
C ASP A 261 23.59 -19.38 -11.47
N LYS A 262 24.64 -20.19 -11.57
CA LYS A 262 25.48 -20.29 -12.79
C LYS A 262 24.77 -20.90 -13.99
N THR A 263 23.56 -21.40 -13.85
CA THR A 263 22.79 -22.06 -14.92
C THR A 263 21.94 -21.09 -15.73
N TYR A 264 21.89 -19.81 -15.33
CA TYR A 264 21.17 -18.73 -16.02
C TYR A 264 22.12 -17.67 -16.55
#